data_b1cacf33820e46ad8b378f8770e02860
#
_entry.id   b1cacf33820e46ad8b378f8770e02860
#
_cell.length_a   1.000
_cell.length_b   1.000
_cell.length_c   1.000
_cell.angle_alpha   90.00
_cell.angle_beta   90.00
_cell.angle_gamma   90.00
#
_symmetry.space_group_name_H-M   'P 1'
#
loop_
_entity.id
_entity.type
_entity.pdbx_description
1 polymer ?
#
loop_
_entity_poly.entity_id
_entity_poly.type
_entity_poly.pdbx_seq_one_letter_code
_entity_poly.pdbx_strand_id
1 'polypeptide(L)'
;AAYFSKLDNSAGLVNGRDPQISRADIVNIAKKLIKKTDETLLIQGQIVIDGIPNVGKSTLLNQLTERKVARTGNEPAVTKGQQRVKLLEGWYLIDTPGMLWPKLADQESAYRLAVTGTIRNTAIEVADIAWFLAELLMLEYPERLASRYDYVASDRGAEHFFDELAKLRGSIGRGGKADLNKTAEILLNDFRSGKLGKFSLEKPPT
;
A
#
# COMPACT_ATOMS: atom_id res chain seq x y z
N ALA A 1 -1.16 4.13 13.19
CA ALA A 1 -0.76 5.41 13.81
C ALA A 1 -0.49 5.25 15.29
N ALA A 2 -1.46 4.75 16.10
CA ALA A 2 -1.34 4.65 17.57
C ALA A 2 -0.11 3.86 18.06
N TYR A 3 0.27 2.80 17.39
CA TYR A 3 1.49 2.03 17.72
C TYR A 3 2.74 2.89 17.56
N PHE A 4 2.93 3.49 16.38
CA PHE A 4 4.12 4.32 16.09
C PHE A 4 4.21 5.58 16.95
N SER A 5 3.07 6.15 17.37
CA SER A 5 3.08 7.32 18.28
C SER A 5 3.61 7.02 19.68
N LYS A 6 3.70 5.75 20.06
CA LYS A 6 4.28 5.31 21.34
C LYS A 6 5.80 5.10 21.28
N LEU A 7 6.37 5.02 20.08
CA LEU A 7 7.82 4.85 19.92
C LEU A 7 8.52 6.20 20.11
N ASP A 8 9.70 6.17 20.73
CA ASP A 8 10.53 7.37 20.86
C ASP A 8 10.94 7.92 19.49
N ASN A 9 10.97 9.24 19.39
CA ASN A 9 11.31 9.95 18.16
C ASN A 9 10.46 9.58 16.93
N SER A 10 9.22 9.17 17.15
CA SER A 10 8.27 8.90 16.07
C SER A 10 6.95 9.63 16.25
N ALA A 11 6.24 9.83 15.16
CA ALA A 11 4.87 10.32 15.13
C ALA A 11 4.04 9.51 14.14
N GLY A 12 2.87 9.06 14.59
CA GLY A 12 1.94 8.33 13.74
C GLY A 12 0.99 9.29 13.04
N LEU A 13 1.06 9.35 11.72
CA LEU A 13 0.11 10.05 10.87
C LEU A 13 -0.43 9.10 9.81
N VAL A 14 -1.72 9.05 9.63
CA VAL A 14 -2.36 8.31 8.54
C VAL A 14 -2.78 9.28 7.46
N ASN A 15 -2.11 9.20 6.32
CA ASN A 15 -2.53 9.85 5.09
C ASN A 15 -2.93 8.77 4.09
N GLY A 16 -4.22 8.65 3.85
CA GLY A 16 -4.71 7.91 2.70
C GLY A 16 -4.70 8.79 1.44
N ARG A 17 -5.70 8.66 0.59
CA ARG A 17 -5.97 9.60 -0.52
C ARG A 17 -6.68 10.88 -0.04
N ASP A 18 -6.65 11.16 1.25
CA ASP A 18 -7.30 12.31 1.83
C ASP A 18 -6.46 13.57 1.58
N PRO A 19 -6.99 14.61 0.93
CA PRO A 19 -6.29 15.85 0.67
C PRO A 19 -6.10 16.72 1.93
N GLN A 20 -6.50 16.27 3.13
CA GLN A 20 -6.51 17.09 4.34
C GLN A 20 -5.11 17.33 4.93
N ILE A 21 -4.08 16.56 4.56
CA ILE A 21 -2.72 16.81 5.06
C ILE A 21 -2.07 17.94 4.28
N SER A 22 -1.84 19.04 4.96
CA SER A 22 -1.16 20.21 4.42
C SER A 22 0.37 20.11 4.56
N ARG A 23 1.08 20.96 3.80
CA ARG A 23 2.53 21.16 3.96
C ARG A 23 2.90 21.58 5.38
N ALA A 24 2.08 22.43 5.98
CA ALA A 24 2.29 22.92 7.34
C ALA A 24 2.19 21.79 8.37
N ASP A 25 1.29 20.84 8.20
CA ASP A 25 1.15 19.69 9.10
C ASP A 25 2.40 18.83 9.11
N ILE A 26 2.96 18.54 7.93
CA ILE A 26 4.18 17.76 7.80
C ILE A 26 5.37 18.49 8.46
N VAL A 27 5.53 19.79 8.20
CA VAL A 27 6.59 20.59 8.81
C VAL A 27 6.40 20.69 10.32
N ASN A 28 5.19 20.86 10.82
CA ASN A 28 4.92 20.92 12.25
C ASN A 28 5.23 19.59 12.96
N ILE A 29 4.93 18.47 12.32
CA ILE A 29 5.33 17.14 12.85
C ILE A 29 6.84 17.03 12.87
N ALA A 30 7.53 17.38 11.78
CA ALA A 30 9.00 17.36 11.74
C ALA A 30 9.63 18.25 12.82
N LYS A 31 9.13 19.48 13.00
CA LYS A 31 9.55 20.38 14.07
C LYS A 31 9.36 19.79 15.47
N LYS A 32 8.24 19.13 15.73
CA LYS A 32 8.00 18.46 17.02
C LYS A 32 8.99 17.33 17.31
N LEU A 33 9.38 16.59 16.29
CA LEU A 33 10.38 15.52 16.41
C LEU A 33 11.77 16.09 16.66
N ILE A 34 12.17 17.14 15.92
CA ILE A 34 13.47 17.79 16.05
C ILE A 34 13.60 18.53 17.40
N LYS A 35 12.54 19.18 17.87
CA LYS A 35 12.56 19.93 19.13
C LYS A 35 12.97 19.10 20.34
N LYS A 36 12.78 17.79 20.29
CA LYS A 36 13.30 16.87 21.31
C LYS A 36 14.82 16.71 21.28
N THR A 37 15.48 17.14 20.19
CA THR A 37 16.88 16.92 19.95
C THR A 37 17.70 18.22 19.92
N ASP A 38 17.23 19.26 19.22
CA ASP A 38 17.92 20.55 19.10
C ASP A 38 16.94 21.66 18.67
N GLU A 39 16.80 22.71 19.50
CA GLU A 39 15.89 23.82 19.21
C GLU A 39 16.42 24.77 18.10
N THR A 40 17.71 24.78 17.82
CA THR A 40 18.31 25.65 16.80
C THR A 40 17.95 25.23 15.36
N LEU A 41 17.56 23.97 15.16
CA LEU A 41 17.20 23.40 13.85
C LEU A 41 15.74 23.70 13.41
N LEU A 42 14.99 24.51 14.15
CA LEU A 42 13.57 24.76 13.86
C LEU A 42 13.32 25.70 12.67
N ILE A 43 14.34 26.39 12.18
CA ILE A 43 14.21 27.42 11.13
C ILE A 43 14.21 26.78 9.75
N GLN A 44 15.03 25.74 9.54
CA GLN A 44 15.16 25.07 8.25
C GLN A 44 15.42 23.58 8.42
N GLY A 45 15.04 22.80 7.43
CA GLY A 45 15.23 21.36 7.49
C GLY A 45 14.96 20.65 6.17
N GLN A 46 15.32 19.37 6.16
CA GLN A 46 15.04 18.46 5.07
C GLN A 46 14.22 17.28 5.58
N ILE A 47 13.16 16.98 4.86
CA ILE A 47 12.29 15.83 5.14
C ILE A 47 12.49 14.84 3.99
N VAL A 48 12.92 13.64 4.31
CA VAL A 48 13.12 12.57 3.33
C VAL A 48 11.86 11.71 3.27
N ILE A 49 11.34 11.47 2.06
CA ILE A 49 10.31 10.46 1.83
C ILE A 49 11.02 9.18 1.41
N ASP A 50 10.95 8.18 2.26
CA ASP A 50 11.52 6.87 1.99
C ASP A 50 10.47 5.76 2.10
N GLY A 51 10.77 4.59 1.54
CA GLY A 51 9.94 3.38 1.60
C GLY A 51 10.04 2.53 0.35
N ILE A 52 9.34 1.41 0.39
CA ILE A 52 9.30 0.42 -0.69
C ILE A 52 8.65 0.98 -1.98
N PRO A 53 8.85 0.34 -3.15
CA PRO A 53 8.22 0.78 -4.39
C PRO A 53 6.68 0.82 -4.31
N ASN A 54 6.05 1.63 -5.13
CA ASN A 54 4.59 1.70 -5.37
C ASN A 54 3.69 1.99 -4.15
N VAL A 55 4.23 2.44 -3.02
CA VAL A 55 3.44 2.80 -1.82
C VAL A 55 2.90 4.24 -1.84
N GLY A 56 3.13 4.97 -2.92
CA GLY A 56 2.57 6.31 -3.10
C GLY A 56 3.49 7.47 -2.70
N LYS A 57 4.81 7.25 -2.50
CA LYS A 57 5.77 8.31 -2.17
C LYS A 57 5.69 9.51 -3.12
N SER A 58 5.82 9.27 -4.42
CA SER A 58 5.76 10.32 -5.44
C SER A 58 4.36 10.93 -5.57
N THR A 59 3.31 10.18 -5.25
CA THR A 59 1.95 10.70 -5.19
C THR A 59 1.80 11.68 -4.03
N LEU A 60 2.32 11.33 -2.85
CA LEU A 60 2.35 12.22 -1.69
C LEU A 60 3.16 13.49 -1.98
N LEU A 61 4.34 13.35 -2.62
CA LEU A 61 5.14 14.49 -3.04
C LEU A 61 4.35 15.46 -3.94
N ASN A 62 3.69 14.93 -4.98
CA ASN A 62 2.89 15.73 -5.90
C ASN A 62 1.69 16.41 -5.20
N GLN A 63 1.06 15.71 -4.27
CA GLN A 63 -0.03 16.26 -3.46
C GLN A 63 0.45 17.42 -2.59
N LEU A 64 1.56 17.22 -1.85
CA LEU A 64 2.13 18.24 -0.97
C LEU A 64 2.66 19.46 -1.74
N THR A 65 3.14 19.29 -2.94
CA THR A 65 3.69 20.39 -3.76
C THR A 65 2.64 21.05 -4.64
N GLU A 66 1.44 20.50 -4.73
CA GLU A 66 0.36 20.93 -5.64
C GLU A 66 0.81 21.02 -7.11
N ARG A 67 1.86 20.28 -7.45
CA ARG A 67 2.45 20.24 -8.79
C ARG A 67 2.85 18.80 -9.13
N LYS A 68 2.82 18.49 -10.42
CA LYS A 68 3.33 17.21 -10.92
C LYS A 68 4.87 17.28 -11.05
N VAL A 69 5.58 17.25 -9.92
CA VAL A 69 7.04 17.31 -9.87
C VAL A 69 7.69 15.93 -9.96
N ALA A 70 7.00 14.88 -9.52
CA ALA A 70 7.47 13.51 -9.64
C ALA A 70 6.58 12.70 -10.59
N ARG A 71 7.19 11.81 -11.36
CA ARG A 71 6.44 10.84 -12.18
C ARG A 71 5.78 9.83 -11.25
N THR A 72 4.51 9.57 -11.50
CA THR A 72 3.75 8.53 -10.80
C THR A 72 3.38 7.45 -11.81
N GLY A 73 3.40 6.19 -11.37
CA GLY A 73 3.02 5.06 -12.20
C GLY A 73 2.90 3.80 -11.34
N ASN A 74 2.21 2.79 -11.86
CA ASN A 74 2.06 1.50 -11.20
C ASN A 74 3.25 0.56 -11.45
N GLU A 75 4.31 1.05 -12.10
CA GLU A 75 5.51 0.27 -12.35
C GLU A 75 6.56 0.50 -11.25
N PRO A 76 7.29 -0.52 -10.84
CA PRO A 76 8.43 -0.36 -9.93
C PRO A 76 9.50 0.56 -10.53
N ALA A 77 10.17 1.34 -9.67
CA ALA A 77 11.28 2.23 -10.01
C ALA A 77 10.94 3.39 -10.97
N VAL A 78 9.76 3.99 -10.81
CA VAL A 78 9.38 5.20 -11.57
C VAL A 78 10.29 6.38 -11.24
N THR A 79 10.69 6.53 -9.97
CA THR A 79 11.66 7.54 -9.52
C THR A 79 13.07 6.99 -9.67
N LYS A 80 13.86 7.56 -10.59
CA LYS A 80 15.22 7.10 -10.92
C LYS A 80 16.35 7.82 -10.16
N GLY A 81 16.03 8.88 -9.43
CA GLY A 81 17.00 9.68 -8.67
C GLY A 81 16.33 10.50 -7.59
N GLN A 82 17.13 11.02 -6.68
CA GLN A 82 16.62 11.92 -5.65
C GLN A 82 16.12 13.23 -6.27
N GLN A 83 14.96 13.68 -5.83
CA GLN A 83 14.40 14.97 -6.20
C GLN A 83 14.22 15.83 -4.96
N ARG A 84 14.78 17.05 -4.99
CA ARG A 84 14.64 18.03 -3.89
C ARG A 84 13.59 19.07 -4.30
N VAL A 85 12.57 19.23 -3.50
CA VAL A 85 11.47 20.15 -3.77
C VAL A 85 11.22 21.04 -2.56
N LYS A 86 11.06 22.35 -2.78
CA LYS A 86 10.72 23.30 -1.71
C LYS A 86 9.31 23.01 -1.21
N LEU A 87 9.17 22.74 0.07
CA LEU A 87 7.89 22.46 0.73
C LEU A 87 7.29 23.74 1.34
N LEU A 88 8.07 24.40 2.19
CA LEU A 88 7.82 25.72 2.79
C LEU A 88 9.12 26.50 2.84
N GLU A 89 9.08 27.76 3.38
CA GLU A 89 10.29 28.55 3.57
C GLU A 89 11.28 27.84 4.51
N GLY A 90 12.51 27.67 4.06
CA GLY A 90 13.55 26.92 4.76
C GLY A 90 13.38 25.38 4.77
N TRP A 91 12.23 24.84 4.33
CA TRP A 91 11.95 23.40 4.39
C TRP A 91 11.87 22.76 3.01
N TYR A 92 12.57 21.67 2.86
CA TYR A 92 12.64 20.90 1.60
C TYR A 92 12.19 19.47 1.80
N LEU A 93 11.55 18.92 0.78
CA LEU A 93 11.16 17.54 0.68
C LEU A 93 12.07 16.83 -0.31
N ILE A 94 12.59 15.68 0.06
CA ILE A 94 13.47 14.85 -0.79
C ILE A 94 12.73 13.54 -1.06
N ASP A 95 12.39 13.31 -2.32
CA ASP A 95 11.85 12.01 -2.80
C ASP A 95 13.00 11.09 -3.15
N THR A 96 12.94 9.86 -2.66
CA THR A 96 13.92 8.82 -2.95
C THR A 96 13.33 7.73 -3.82
N PRO A 97 14.14 7.06 -4.68
CA PRO A 97 13.74 5.85 -5.33
C PRO A 97 13.25 4.82 -4.32
N GLY A 98 12.15 4.14 -4.62
CA GLY A 98 11.70 3.05 -3.78
C GLY A 98 12.73 1.92 -3.76
N MET A 99 13.13 1.52 -2.56
CA MET A 99 14.08 0.44 -2.36
C MET A 99 13.38 -0.76 -1.72
N LEU A 100 13.71 -1.94 -2.22
CA LEU A 100 13.28 -3.21 -1.64
C LEU A 100 14.50 -4.10 -1.49
N TRP A 101 14.54 -4.89 -0.44
CA TRP A 101 15.59 -5.88 -0.21
C TRP A 101 15.64 -6.86 -1.38
N PRO A 102 16.82 -7.19 -1.90
CA PRO A 102 16.98 -8.16 -3.01
C PRO A 102 16.45 -9.54 -2.67
N LYS A 103 16.44 -9.89 -1.38
CA LYS A 103 15.93 -11.15 -0.88
C LYS A 103 14.97 -10.88 0.27
N LEU A 104 13.73 -11.29 0.12
CA LEU A 104 12.74 -11.22 1.19
C LEU A 104 12.99 -12.32 2.22
N ALA A 105 12.78 -12.01 3.49
CA ALA A 105 13.10 -12.89 4.59
C ALA A 105 12.21 -14.15 4.60
N ASP A 106 10.95 -13.99 4.19
CA ASP A 106 9.98 -15.06 4.16
C ASP A 106 9.03 -14.95 2.97
N GLN A 107 8.39 -16.06 2.64
CA GLN A 107 7.49 -16.17 1.50
C GLN A 107 6.19 -15.40 1.73
N GLU A 108 5.69 -15.35 2.94
CA GLU A 108 4.44 -14.66 3.27
C GLU A 108 4.57 -13.15 3.06
N SER A 109 5.68 -12.54 3.47
CA SER A 109 6.00 -11.15 3.16
C SER A 109 6.06 -10.89 1.65
N ALA A 110 6.58 -11.84 0.86
CA ALA A 110 6.58 -11.73 -0.60
C ALA A 110 5.15 -11.69 -1.18
N TYR A 111 4.27 -12.56 -0.70
CA TYR A 111 2.87 -12.57 -1.11
C TYR A 111 2.15 -11.26 -0.71
N ARG A 112 2.34 -10.76 0.51
CA ARG A 112 1.76 -9.48 0.94
C ARG A 112 2.21 -8.31 0.06
N LEU A 113 3.49 -8.25 -0.30
CA LEU A 113 4.02 -7.24 -1.22
C LEU A 113 3.49 -7.40 -2.65
N ALA A 114 3.30 -8.63 -3.12
CA ALA A 114 2.71 -8.92 -4.42
C ALA A 114 1.22 -8.53 -4.47
N VAL A 115 0.45 -8.84 -3.41
CA VAL A 115 -0.96 -8.45 -3.28
C VAL A 115 -1.13 -6.94 -3.43
N THR A 116 -0.27 -6.14 -2.78
CA THR A 116 -0.32 -4.67 -2.86
C THR A 116 0.19 -4.11 -4.19
N GLY A 117 0.81 -4.93 -5.04
CA GLY A 117 1.44 -4.49 -6.29
C GLY A 117 2.80 -3.80 -6.09
N THR A 118 3.41 -3.95 -4.92
CA THR A 118 4.72 -3.38 -4.61
C THR A 118 5.84 -4.06 -5.39
N ILE A 119 5.74 -5.36 -5.59
CA ILE A 119 6.62 -6.14 -6.46
C ILE A 119 5.89 -6.58 -7.72
N ARG A 120 6.66 -6.80 -8.80
CA ARG A 120 6.08 -7.30 -10.05
C ARG A 120 5.65 -8.76 -9.90
N ASN A 121 4.55 -9.13 -10.55
CA ASN A 121 4.04 -10.50 -10.56
C ASN A 121 4.90 -11.46 -11.43
N THR A 122 6.10 -11.05 -11.85
CA THR A 122 6.97 -11.88 -12.71
C THR A 122 7.62 -13.05 -11.98
N ALA A 123 7.63 -13.03 -10.66
CA ALA A 123 8.25 -14.07 -9.83
C ALA A 123 7.23 -14.99 -9.13
N ILE A 124 5.96 -14.62 -9.14
CA ILE A 124 4.89 -15.38 -8.49
C ILE A 124 3.67 -15.35 -9.42
N GLU A 125 3.03 -16.50 -9.62
CA GLU A 125 1.84 -16.61 -10.44
C GLU A 125 0.69 -15.76 -9.87
N VAL A 126 -0.06 -15.10 -10.76
CA VAL A 126 -1.17 -14.21 -10.36
C VAL A 126 -2.24 -14.97 -9.58
N ALA A 127 -2.49 -16.22 -9.96
CA ALA A 127 -3.43 -17.09 -9.26
C ALA A 127 -3.00 -17.37 -7.82
N ASP A 128 -1.71 -17.63 -7.57
CA ASP A 128 -1.19 -17.90 -6.22
C ASP A 128 -1.27 -16.65 -5.33
N ILE A 129 -0.97 -15.47 -5.88
CA ILE A 129 -1.11 -14.19 -5.14
C ILE A 129 -2.56 -13.96 -4.73
N ALA A 130 -3.49 -14.22 -5.65
CA ALA A 130 -4.91 -14.04 -5.38
C ALA A 130 -5.46 -15.10 -4.43
N TRP A 131 -4.93 -16.31 -4.49
CA TRP A 131 -5.27 -17.38 -3.56
C TRP A 131 -4.89 -17.02 -2.13
N PHE A 132 -3.64 -16.58 -1.93
CA PHE A 132 -3.17 -16.08 -0.64
C PHE A 132 -4.06 -14.94 -0.12
N LEU A 133 -4.44 -13.99 -1.00
CA LEU A 133 -5.34 -12.90 -0.61
C LEU A 133 -6.72 -13.43 -0.21
N ALA A 134 -7.28 -14.39 -0.95
CA ALA A 134 -8.59 -14.95 -0.65
C ALA A 134 -8.60 -15.64 0.73
N GLU A 135 -7.59 -16.46 1.04
CA GLU A 135 -7.45 -17.10 2.34
C GLU A 135 -7.33 -16.10 3.49
N LEU A 136 -6.49 -15.05 3.31
CA LEU A 136 -6.35 -13.98 4.28
C LEU A 136 -7.68 -13.23 4.51
N LEU A 137 -8.41 -12.93 3.44
CA LEU A 137 -9.69 -12.23 3.54
C LEU A 137 -10.75 -13.09 4.20
N MET A 138 -10.81 -14.38 3.91
CA MET A 138 -11.75 -15.31 4.56
C MET A 138 -11.49 -15.43 6.06
N LEU A 139 -10.22 -15.41 6.46
CA LEU A 139 -9.80 -15.54 7.84
C LEU A 139 -9.97 -14.25 8.65
N GLU A 140 -9.48 -13.13 8.12
CA GLU A 140 -9.33 -11.89 8.90
C GLU A 140 -10.42 -10.84 8.59
N TYR A 141 -11.07 -10.94 7.42
CA TYR A 141 -12.00 -9.92 6.92
C TYR A 141 -13.22 -10.51 6.19
N PRO A 142 -13.89 -11.56 6.73
CA PRO A 142 -14.99 -12.22 6.01
C PRO A 142 -16.16 -11.27 5.67
N GLU A 143 -16.40 -10.25 6.51
CA GLU A 143 -17.43 -9.24 6.27
C GLU A 143 -17.19 -8.40 5.00
N ARG A 144 -15.93 -8.30 4.54
CA ARG A 144 -15.58 -7.60 3.31
C ARG A 144 -15.97 -8.40 2.08
N LEU A 145 -15.80 -9.72 2.13
CA LEU A 145 -16.24 -10.65 1.08
C LEU A 145 -17.77 -10.67 0.99
N ALA A 146 -18.46 -10.72 2.13
CA ALA A 146 -19.92 -10.67 2.17
C ALA A 146 -20.44 -9.35 1.58
N SER A 147 -19.87 -8.21 1.99
CA SER A 147 -20.32 -6.90 1.51
C SER A 147 -20.07 -6.67 0.01
N ARG A 148 -18.97 -7.22 -0.54
CA ARG A 148 -18.56 -6.95 -1.92
C ARG A 148 -19.09 -7.97 -2.93
N TYR A 149 -19.14 -9.24 -2.53
CA TYR A 149 -19.40 -10.37 -3.40
C TYR A 149 -20.64 -11.17 -2.99
N ASP A 150 -21.34 -10.76 -1.92
CA ASP A 150 -22.42 -11.53 -1.29
C ASP A 150 -21.98 -12.96 -0.92
N TYR A 151 -20.69 -13.09 -0.55
CA TYR A 151 -20.05 -14.36 -0.23
C TYR A 151 -19.90 -14.54 1.27
N VAL A 152 -20.46 -15.62 1.78
CA VAL A 152 -20.27 -16.05 3.18
C VAL A 152 -19.13 -17.05 3.22
N ALA A 153 -18.06 -16.70 3.93
CA ALA A 153 -16.93 -17.59 4.13
C ALA A 153 -17.39 -18.89 4.81
N SER A 154 -17.01 -20.01 4.24
CA SER A 154 -17.36 -21.35 4.69
C SER A 154 -16.13 -22.25 4.72
N ASP A 155 -16.25 -23.42 5.31
CA ASP A 155 -15.19 -24.44 5.37
C ASP A 155 -14.79 -25.02 4.00
N ARG A 156 -15.44 -24.57 2.92
CA ARG A 156 -15.15 -25.02 1.55
C ARG A 156 -13.87 -24.41 0.95
N GLY A 157 -13.23 -23.46 1.66
CA GLY A 157 -11.94 -22.90 1.28
C GLY A 157 -11.97 -21.97 0.07
N ALA A 158 -10.76 -21.56 -0.36
CA ALA A 158 -10.57 -20.58 -1.42
C ALA A 158 -11.07 -21.06 -2.79
N GLU A 159 -10.99 -22.34 -3.10
CA GLU A 159 -11.47 -22.90 -4.37
C GLU A 159 -12.96 -22.56 -4.60
N HIS A 160 -13.78 -22.84 -3.60
CA HIS A 160 -15.21 -22.51 -3.68
C HIS A 160 -15.45 -21.00 -3.82
N PHE A 161 -14.67 -20.17 -3.13
CA PHE A 161 -14.74 -18.72 -3.29
C PHE A 161 -14.44 -18.29 -4.73
N PHE A 162 -13.40 -18.84 -5.34
CA PHE A 162 -13.04 -18.53 -6.73
C PHE A 162 -14.14 -18.98 -7.72
N ASP A 163 -14.77 -20.12 -7.50
CA ASP A 163 -15.87 -20.58 -8.32
C ASP A 163 -17.08 -19.65 -8.22
N GLU A 164 -17.47 -19.21 -7.03
CA GLU A 164 -18.58 -18.27 -6.83
C GLU A 164 -18.24 -16.89 -7.39
N LEU A 165 -17.03 -16.40 -7.19
CA LEU A 165 -16.57 -15.13 -7.75
C LEU A 165 -16.56 -15.18 -9.30
N ALA A 166 -16.14 -16.31 -9.89
CA ALA A 166 -16.15 -16.50 -11.34
C ALA A 166 -17.55 -16.45 -11.90
N LYS A 167 -18.52 -17.10 -11.26
CA LYS A 167 -19.94 -17.05 -11.62
C LYS A 167 -20.48 -15.62 -11.53
N LEU A 168 -20.22 -14.94 -10.40
CA LEU A 168 -20.68 -13.59 -10.13
C LEU A 168 -20.15 -12.57 -11.16
N ARG A 169 -18.91 -12.74 -11.61
CA ARG A 169 -18.21 -11.81 -12.52
C ARG A 169 -18.19 -12.25 -13.99
N GLY A 170 -18.77 -13.41 -14.30
CA GLY A 170 -18.78 -13.94 -15.66
C GLY A 170 -17.40 -14.33 -16.17
N SER A 171 -16.47 -14.70 -15.26
CA SER A 171 -15.14 -15.18 -15.61
C SER A 171 -15.10 -16.70 -15.74
N ILE A 172 -16.00 -17.23 -16.54
CA ILE A 172 -16.13 -18.66 -16.82
C ILE A 172 -15.37 -18.97 -18.11
N GLY A 173 -14.46 -19.94 -18.03
CA GLY A 173 -13.70 -20.45 -19.15
C GLY A 173 -14.41 -21.56 -19.95
N ARG A 174 -13.66 -22.19 -20.86
CA ARG A 174 -14.17 -23.30 -21.66
C ARG A 174 -14.60 -24.45 -20.75
N GLY A 175 -15.73 -25.08 -21.06
CA GLY A 175 -16.26 -26.19 -20.28
C GLY A 175 -16.99 -25.81 -18.99
N GLY A 176 -17.34 -24.53 -18.79
CA GLY A 176 -18.11 -24.07 -17.64
C GLY A 176 -17.35 -23.97 -16.32
N LYS A 177 -16.02 -24.10 -16.35
CA LYS A 177 -15.16 -23.96 -15.17
C LYS A 177 -14.70 -22.50 -15.00
N ALA A 178 -14.37 -22.12 -13.76
CA ALA A 178 -13.77 -20.82 -13.47
C ALA A 178 -12.47 -20.59 -14.26
N ASP A 179 -12.34 -19.44 -14.91
CA ASP A 179 -11.06 -18.95 -15.43
C ASP A 179 -10.29 -18.37 -14.25
N LEU A 180 -9.42 -19.19 -13.65
CA LEU A 180 -8.69 -18.81 -12.43
C LEU A 180 -7.86 -17.55 -12.61
N ASN A 181 -7.16 -17.38 -13.73
CA ASN A 181 -6.32 -16.21 -13.96
C ASN A 181 -7.17 -14.94 -14.05
N LYS A 182 -8.25 -14.96 -14.82
CA LYS A 182 -9.15 -13.82 -14.94
C LYS A 182 -9.85 -13.50 -13.61
N THR A 183 -10.26 -14.52 -12.86
CA THR A 183 -10.90 -14.36 -11.56
C THR A 183 -9.89 -13.81 -10.53
N ALA A 184 -8.65 -14.26 -10.55
CA ALA A 184 -7.56 -13.78 -9.74
C ALA A 184 -7.28 -12.28 -9.99
N GLU A 185 -7.20 -11.88 -11.26
CA GLU A 185 -7.05 -10.46 -11.63
C GLU A 185 -8.20 -9.59 -11.12
N ILE A 186 -9.45 -10.08 -11.18
CA ILE A 186 -10.61 -9.37 -10.66
C ILE A 186 -10.47 -9.13 -9.15
N LEU A 187 -10.13 -10.16 -8.38
CA LEU A 187 -9.94 -10.04 -6.93
C LEU A 187 -8.84 -9.06 -6.58
N LEU A 188 -7.66 -9.19 -7.21
CA LEU A 188 -6.52 -8.31 -6.97
C LEU A 188 -6.80 -6.86 -7.38
N ASN A 189 -7.52 -6.65 -8.48
CA ASN A 189 -7.92 -5.31 -8.92
C ASN A 189 -8.92 -4.67 -7.95
N ASP A 190 -9.90 -5.43 -7.46
CA ASP A 190 -10.88 -4.93 -6.48
C ASP A 190 -10.18 -4.59 -5.15
N PHE A 191 -9.20 -5.39 -4.72
CA PHE A 191 -8.37 -5.09 -3.55
C PHE A 191 -7.55 -3.82 -3.75
N ARG A 192 -6.73 -3.75 -4.81
CA ARG A 192 -5.82 -2.62 -5.10
C ARG A 192 -6.54 -1.31 -5.37
N SER A 193 -7.75 -1.37 -5.94
CA SER A 193 -8.60 -0.19 -6.17
C SER A 193 -9.37 0.27 -4.92
N GLY A 194 -9.29 -0.49 -3.81
CA GLY A 194 -9.98 -0.17 -2.56
C GLY A 194 -11.47 -0.48 -2.55
N LYS A 195 -11.99 -1.20 -3.53
CA LYS A 195 -13.41 -1.59 -3.59
C LYS A 195 -13.83 -2.58 -2.50
N LEU A 196 -12.87 -3.31 -1.94
CA LEU A 196 -13.08 -4.19 -0.79
C LEU A 196 -12.99 -3.44 0.55
N GLY A 197 -12.58 -2.15 0.55
CA GLY A 197 -12.40 -1.34 1.75
C GLY A 197 -10.94 -1.16 2.15
N LYS A 198 -10.72 -0.83 3.42
CA LYS A 198 -9.39 -0.59 3.99
C LYS A 198 -8.96 -1.82 4.79
N PHE A 199 -7.70 -2.24 4.61
CA PHE A 199 -7.11 -3.41 5.27
C PHE A 199 -5.78 -3.06 5.92
N SER A 200 -5.39 -3.89 6.88
CA SER A 200 -4.01 -4.05 7.32
C SER A 200 -3.61 -5.50 7.03
N LEU A 201 -2.59 -5.71 6.20
CA LEU A 201 -2.12 -7.06 5.87
C LEU A 201 -1.20 -7.62 6.96
N GLU A 202 -0.82 -6.75 7.90
CA GLU A 202 0.01 -7.11 9.06
C GLU A 202 -0.51 -6.40 10.29
N LYS A 203 -0.33 -7.05 11.45
CA LYS A 203 -0.58 -6.43 12.76
C LYS A 203 0.75 -5.96 13.34
N PRO A 204 0.80 -4.83 14.07
CA PRO A 204 2.01 -4.44 14.79
C PRO A 204 2.45 -5.54 15.73
N PRO A 205 3.76 -5.71 15.98
CA PRO A 205 4.22 -6.64 17.01
C PRO A 205 3.61 -6.27 18.36
N THR A 206 3.19 -7.28 19.10
CA THR A 206 2.62 -7.17 20.46
C THR A 206 3.69 -6.80 21.47
#